data_a60f2ebe497244a4add2354b0ac71427
#
_entry.id   a60f2ebe497244a4add2354b0ac71427
#
_cell.length_a   1.000
_cell.length_b   1.000
_cell.length_c   1.000
_cell.angle_alpha   90.00
_cell.angle_beta   90.00
_cell.angle_gamma   90.00
#
_symmetry.space_group_name_H-M   'P 1'
#
loop_
_entity.id
_entity.type
_entity.pdbx_description
1 polymer ?
#
loop_
_entity_poly.entity_id
_entity_poly.type
_entity_poly.pdbx_seq_one_letter_code
_entity_poly.pdbx_strand_id
1 'polypeptide(L)'
;MKDILEEIIAYKRIEVAEQKEQVPARELYAIVEKMMTEGVQGRSMSKSLSEDAHGIIAEFKRKSPSKGWIKEEGKPEIIPLSYQQNGAATLSILTDEKYFGGSMEFVKVARPLVNIPILRKDFVIDEYQLFQARHIGADAVLLIAADLKKQEVKTLTAIAHELKLEVLLEMHSLEELDYAELDVDMLGINNRNLGTFHTDVQNSFHMISRLPEEKVKVSESGIGKPETIKLLRAAGYRGFLMGEHFMKQADPGKALSDFMGKLKSCS
;
A
#
# COMPACT_ATOMS: atom_id res chain seq x y z
N MET A 1 19.67 -17.54 6.80
CA MET A 1 19.56 -16.08 6.62
C MET A 1 18.43 -15.63 7.54
N LYS A 2 18.61 -14.59 8.36
CA LYS A 2 17.46 -14.02 9.08
C LYS A 2 16.46 -13.53 8.06
N ASP A 3 15.19 -13.81 8.27
CA ASP A 3 14.13 -13.28 7.42
C ASP A 3 14.13 -11.75 7.57
N ILE A 4 14.22 -11.03 6.46
CA ILE A 4 14.25 -9.56 6.48
C ILE A 4 12.99 -8.99 7.11
N LEU A 5 11.85 -9.69 6.98
CA LEU A 5 10.59 -9.28 7.60
C LEU A 5 10.70 -9.32 9.13
N GLU A 6 11.25 -10.39 9.71
CA GLU A 6 11.46 -10.49 11.15
C GLU A 6 12.34 -9.34 11.68
N GLU A 7 13.41 -8.98 10.93
CA GLU A 7 14.28 -7.86 11.29
C GLU A 7 13.52 -6.51 11.26
N ILE A 8 12.75 -6.28 10.20
CA ILE A 8 11.94 -5.07 10.04
C ILE A 8 10.93 -4.95 11.16
N ILE A 9 10.21 -6.02 11.48
CA ILE A 9 9.19 -6.02 12.53
C ILE A 9 9.79 -5.82 13.92
N ALA A 10 10.94 -6.45 14.20
CA ALA A 10 11.64 -6.23 15.46
C ALA A 10 12.04 -4.75 15.63
N TYR A 11 12.52 -4.11 14.55
CA TYR A 11 12.83 -2.69 14.56
C TYR A 11 11.58 -1.81 14.68
N LYS A 12 10.50 -2.17 13.97
CA LYS A 12 9.24 -1.41 14.00
C LYS A 12 8.63 -1.36 15.41
N ARG A 13 8.78 -2.42 16.20
CA ARG A 13 8.36 -2.41 17.62
C ARG A 13 9.10 -1.36 18.45
N ILE A 14 10.40 -1.18 18.20
CA ILE A 14 11.21 -0.16 18.86
C ILE A 14 10.76 1.23 18.38
N GLU A 15 10.65 1.42 17.07
CA GLU A 15 10.21 2.68 16.45
C GLU A 15 8.86 3.16 16.99
N VAL A 16 7.87 2.25 17.05
CA VAL A 16 6.53 2.58 17.58
C VAL A 16 6.58 2.92 19.06
N ALA A 17 7.41 2.24 19.86
CA ALA A 17 7.59 2.57 21.27
C ALA A 17 8.19 3.97 21.46
N GLU A 18 9.23 4.31 20.69
CA GLU A 18 9.85 5.64 20.71
C GLU A 18 8.87 6.73 20.24
N GLN A 19 8.06 6.46 19.22
CA GLN A 19 7.02 7.39 18.75
C GLN A 19 5.93 7.64 19.81
N LYS A 20 5.53 6.61 20.57
CA LYS A 20 4.60 6.73 21.70
C LYS A 20 5.17 7.54 22.88
N GLU A 21 6.50 7.54 23.06
CA GLU A 21 7.17 8.38 24.05
C GLU A 21 7.19 9.86 23.61
N GLN A 22 7.40 10.11 22.31
CA GLN A 22 7.41 11.47 21.75
C GLN A 22 6.02 12.09 21.68
N VAL A 23 5.01 11.32 21.24
CA VAL A 23 3.61 11.72 21.20
C VAL A 23 2.78 10.63 21.90
N PRO A 24 2.38 10.83 23.17
CA PRO A 24 1.62 9.83 23.90
C PRO A 24 0.34 9.42 23.16
N ALA A 25 0.01 8.13 23.19
CA ALA A 25 -1.16 7.58 22.50
C ALA A 25 -2.45 8.34 22.81
N ARG A 26 -2.67 8.73 24.09
CA ARG A 26 -3.83 9.52 24.51
C ARG A 26 -3.92 10.87 23.77
N GLU A 27 -2.81 11.52 23.53
CA GLU A 27 -2.76 12.80 22.82
C GLU A 27 -3.10 12.62 21.34
N LEU A 28 -2.46 11.67 20.67
CA LEU A 28 -2.73 11.36 19.26
C LEU A 28 -4.21 10.97 19.06
N TYR A 29 -4.75 10.12 19.94
CA TYR A 29 -6.14 9.64 19.85
C TYR A 29 -7.12 10.81 19.99
N ALA A 30 -6.91 11.71 20.94
CA ALA A 30 -7.74 12.91 21.12
C ALA A 30 -7.71 13.83 19.88
N ILE A 31 -6.54 13.99 19.24
CA ILE A 31 -6.42 14.77 18.00
C ILE A 31 -7.26 14.11 16.88
N VAL A 32 -7.15 12.79 16.71
CA VAL A 32 -7.87 12.07 15.65
C VAL A 32 -9.37 12.05 15.94
N GLU A 33 -9.81 11.82 17.16
CA GLU A 33 -11.23 11.89 17.55
C GLU A 33 -11.84 13.27 17.21
N LYS A 34 -11.10 14.34 17.48
CA LYS A 34 -11.54 15.69 17.09
C LYS A 34 -11.66 15.81 15.57
N MET A 35 -10.67 15.34 14.80
CA MET A 35 -10.75 15.33 13.33
C MET A 35 -11.96 14.54 12.83
N MET A 36 -12.26 13.40 13.44
CA MET A 36 -13.42 12.57 13.07
C MET A 36 -14.75 13.27 13.37
N THR A 37 -14.87 13.99 14.50
CA THR A 37 -16.05 14.77 14.84
C THR A 37 -16.23 16.00 13.94
N GLU A 38 -15.16 16.57 13.43
CA GLU A 38 -15.17 17.66 12.42
C GLU A 38 -15.55 17.16 11.01
N GLY A 39 -15.80 15.87 10.85
CA GLY A 39 -16.37 15.30 9.63
C GLY A 39 -15.34 14.90 8.57
N VAL A 40 -14.11 14.60 8.95
CA VAL A 40 -13.10 14.06 8.02
C VAL A 40 -13.65 12.83 7.33
N GLN A 41 -13.65 12.84 6.00
CA GLN A 41 -14.06 11.73 5.16
C GLN A 41 -12.84 11.00 4.62
N GLY A 42 -12.86 9.66 4.66
CA GLY A 42 -11.93 8.82 3.90
C GLY A 42 -12.37 8.74 2.43
N ARG A 43 -11.41 8.54 1.53
CA ARG A 43 -11.67 8.15 0.14
C ARG A 43 -11.58 6.64 0.04
N SER A 44 -12.53 6.02 -0.64
CA SER A 44 -12.50 4.55 -0.80
C SER A 44 -11.50 4.17 -1.88
N MET A 45 -10.45 3.44 -1.47
CA MET A 45 -9.45 2.87 -2.36
C MET A 45 -10.04 1.66 -3.10
N SER A 46 -10.79 0.81 -2.42
CA SER A 46 -11.45 -0.36 -3.00
C SER A 46 -12.43 0.03 -4.11
N LYS A 47 -13.25 1.07 -3.86
CA LYS A 47 -14.16 1.63 -4.87
C LYS A 47 -13.39 2.21 -6.05
N SER A 48 -12.36 3.03 -5.79
CA SER A 48 -11.55 3.62 -6.85
C SER A 48 -10.93 2.56 -7.76
N LEU A 49 -10.40 1.46 -7.20
CA LEU A 49 -9.84 0.36 -7.97
C LEU A 49 -10.89 -0.44 -8.75
N SER A 50 -12.09 -0.60 -8.19
CA SER A 50 -13.19 -1.33 -8.84
C SER A 50 -13.74 -0.58 -10.04
N GLU A 51 -13.86 0.74 -9.95
CA GLU A 51 -14.45 1.61 -10.96
C GLU A 51 -13.44 2.03 -12.04
N ASP A 52 -12.13 2.06 -11.72
CA ASP A 52 -11.11 2.48 -12.68
C ASP A 52 -10.84 1.43 -13.75
N ALA A 53 -10.73 1.89 -15.00
CA ALA A 53 -10.49 1.02 -16.14
C ALA A 53 -9.15 0.27 -16.11
N HIS A 54 -8.16 0.79 -15.39
CA HIS A 54 -6.79 0.27 -15.38
C HIS A 54 -6.29 -0.17 -13.99
N GLY A 55 -6.76 0.47 -12.92
CA GLY A 55 -6.49 0.10 -11.52
C GLY A 55 -5.04 0.26 -11.07
N ILE A 56 -4.30 1.23 -11.63
CA ILE A 56 -2.90 1.43 -11.24
C ILE A 56 -2.81 2.08 -9.86
N ILE A 57 -2.13 1.40 -8.95
CA ILE A 57 -1.68 1.93 -7.66
C ILE A 57 -0.24 2.39 -7.85
N ALA A 58 -0.04 3.69 -8.05
CA ALA A 58 1.30 4.23 -8.28
C ALA A 58 2.02 4.46 -6.95
N GLU A 59 3.15 3.76 -6.75
CA GLU A 59 3.88 3.78 -5.49
C GLU A 59 5.01 4.80 -5.51
N PHE A 60 4.99 5.71 -4.54
CA PHE A 60 6.11 6.58 -4.21
C PHE A 60 7.02 5.88 -3.20
N LYS A 61 8.16 5.38 -3.71
CA LYS A 61 9.17 4.63 -2.96
C LYS A 61 10.57 5.06 -3.35
N ARG A 62 11.31 5.61 -2.38
CA ARG A 62 12.66 6.13 -2.62
C ARG A 62 13.75 5.06 -2.51
N LYS A 63 13.54 4.04 -1.68
CA LYS A 63 14.53 3.00 -1.34
C LYS A 63 13.84 1.64 -1.17
N SER A 64 14.58 0.55 -1.29
CA SER A 64 14.11 -0.78 -0.89
C SER A 64 15.27 -1.64 -0.38
N PRO A 65 15.01 -2.65 0.50
CA PRO A 65 16.06 -3.54 1.01
C PRO A 65 16.83 -4.27 -0.10
N SER A 66 16.15 -4.64 -1.19
CA SER A 66 16.75 -5.40 -2.30
C SER A 66 17.53 -4.56 -3.30
N LYS A 67 17.30 -3.23 -3.37
CA LYS A 67 17.87 -2.34 -4.41
C LYS A 67 18.65 -1.17 -3.85
N GLY A 68 18.55 -0.89 -2.54
CA GLY A 68 19.05 0.36 -1.99
C GLY A 68 18.24 1.57 -2.48
N TRP A 69 18.89 2.70 -2.66
CA TRP A 69 18.25 3.91 -3.18
C TRP A 69 17.85 3.75 -4.65
N ILE A 70 16.56 3.98 -4.93
CA ILE A 70 15.96 3.96 -6.27
C ILE A 70 15.89 5.40 -6.81
N LYS A 71 15.46 6.33 -5.96
CA LYS A 71 15.37 7.76 -6.25
C LYS A 71 15.43 8.55 -4.92
N GLU A 72 16.65 8.78 -4.43
CA GLU A 72 16.87 9.46 -3.15
C GLU A 72 16.34 10.89 -3.13
N GLU A 73 16.47 11.58 -4.27
CA GLU A 73 16.00 12.96 -4.48
C GLU A 73 14.48 13.06 -4.78
N GLY A 74 13.75 11.93 -4.74
CA GLY A 74 12.31 11.89 -5.03
C GLY A 74 11.51 12.81 -4.10
N LYS A 75 10.68 13.68 -4.68
CA LYS A 75 9.94 14.74 -3.99
C LYS A 75 8.47 14.39 -3.80
N PRO A 76 7.97 14.33 -2.57
CA PRO A 76 6.58 13.99 -2.26
C PRO A 76 5.57 15.05 -2.74
N GLU A 77 5.99 16.30 -2.89
CA GLU A 77 5.17 17.39 -3.44
C GLU A 77 5.02 17.34 -4.97
N ILE A 78 5.85 16.55 -5.67
CA ILE A 78 5.86 16.48 -7.14
C ILE A 78 5.34 15.14 -7.65
N ILE A 79 5.97 14.04 -7.22
CA ILE A 79 5.75 12.73 -7.84
C ILE A 79 4.33 12.19 -7.61
N PRO A 80 3.75 12.23 -6.39
CA PRO A 80 2.37 11.77 -6.17
C PRO A 80 1.34 12.57 -6.99
N LEU A 81 1.49 13.89 -7.08
CA LEU A 81 0.64 14.73 -7.92
C LEU A 81 0.77 14.35 -9.40
N SER A 82 2.00 14.18 -9.87
CA SER A 82 2.25 13.76 -11.25
C SER A 82 1.65 12.38 -11.54
N TYR A 83 1.69 11.44 -10.61
CA TYR A 83 1.03 10.15 -10.76
C TYR A 83 -0.50 10.29 -10.94
N GLN A 84 -1.16 11.09 -10.10
CA GLN A 84 -2.58 11.36 -10.28
C GLN A 84 -2.88 11.98 -11.66
N GLN A 85 -2.12 12.98 -12.08
CA GLN A 85 -2.30 13.66 -13.36
C GLN A 85 -2.11 12.74 -14.57
N ASN A 86 -1.34 11.66 -14.40
CA ASN A 86 -1.05 10.68 -15.46
C ASN A 86 -1.87 9.38 -15.32
N GLY A 87 -2.93 9.37 -14.52
CA GLY A 87 -3.93 8.32 -14.52
C GLY A 87 -3.72 7.21 -13.51
N ALA A 88 -3.02 7.46 -12.40
CA ALA A 88 -3.06 6.57 -11.26
C ALA A 88 -4.47 6.58 -10.63
N ALA A 89 -5.04 5.40 -10.39
CA ALA A 89 -6.32 5.26 -9.69
C ALA A 89 -6.17 5.56 -8.19
N THR A 90 -5.04 5.16 -7.60
CA THR A 90 -4.70 5.38 -6.20
C THR A 90 -3.19 5.55 -6.03
N LEU A 91 -2.77 6.03 -4.88
CA LEU A 91 -1.35 6.16 -4.51
C LEU A 91 -0.99 5.18 -3.39
N SER A 92 0.23 4.68 -3.41
CA SER A 92 0.90 4.02 -2.30
C SER A 92 2.10 4.87 -1.90
N ILE A 93 2.20 5.27 -0.63
CA ILE A 93 3.31 6.10 -0.16
C ILE A 93 4.02 5.39 1.00
N LEU A 94 5.31 5.09 0.80
CA LEU A 94 6.14 4.46 1.83
C LEU A 94 6.36 5.41 2.99
N THR A 95 6.08 4.93 4.22
CA THR A 95 6.33 5.70 5.45
C THR A 95 7.40 5.08 6.34
N ASP A 96 7.85 3.85 6.06
CA ASP A 96 9.02 3.26 6.72
C ASP A 96 10.31 3.98 6.33
N GLU A 97 11.01 4.55 7.32
CA GLU A 97 12.19 5.38 7.09
C GLU A 97 13.43 4.52 6.87
N LYS A 98 13.71 3.61 7.78
CA LYS A 98 14.99 2.87 7.83
C LYS A 98 15.22 2.01 6.61
N TYR A 99 14.23 1.23 6.21
CA TYR A 99 14.38 0.24 5.14
C TYR A 99 13.94 0.75 3.77
N PHE A 100 12.98 1.69 3.73
CA PHE A 100 12.38 2.18 2.48
C PHE A 100 12.62 3.67 2.21
N GLY A 101 13.32 4.40 3.10
CA GLY A 101 13.58 5.83 2.93
C GLY A 101 12.30 6.65 2.86
N GLY A 102 11.24 6.13 3.50
CA GLY A 102 9.92 6.77 3.58
C GLY A 102 9.85 7.82 4.69
N SER A 103 8.68 8.41 4.85
CA SER A 103 8.35 9.27 5.98
C SER A 103 6.84 9.50 6.03
N MET A 104 6.27 9.60 7.22
CA MET A 104 4.88 10.04 7.41
C MET A 104 4.63 11.44 6.83
N GLU A 105 5.65 12.29 6.84
CA GLU A 105 5.59 13.63 6.26
C GLU A 105 5.29 13.60 4.75
N PHE A 106 5.69 12.54 4.04
CA PHE A 106 5.41 12.41 2.60
C PHE A 106 3.91 12.31 2.32
N VAL A 107 3.16 11.63 3.19
CA VAL A 107 1.68 11.57 3.07
C VAL A 107 1.08 12.93 3.39
N LYS A 108 1.53 13.62 4.45
CA LYS A 108 1.04 14.97 4.82
C LYS A 108 1.25 15.98 3.70
N VAL A 109 2.43 15.95 3.06
CA VAL A 109 2.76 16.85 1.94
C VAL A 109 1.95 16.51 0.69
N ALA A 110 1.79 15.24 0.36
CA ALA A 110 1.05 14.82 -0.82
C ALA A 110 -0.45 15.03 -0.69
N ARG A 111 -1.04 14.80 0.51
CA ARG A 111 -2.49 14.78 0.72
C ARG A 111 -3.24 16.02 0.23
N PRO A 112 -2.82 17.27 0.51
CA PRO A 112 -3.51 18.46 0.02
C PRO A 112 -3.40 18.67 -1.50
N LEU A 113 -2.46 18.01 -2.15
CA LEU A 113 -2.19 18.15 -3.59
C LEU A 113 -2.96 17.16 -4.45
N VAL A 114 -3.47 16.06 -3.87
CA VAL A 114 -4.11 14.97 -4.61
C VAL A 114 -5.53 14.70 -4.10
N ASN A 115 -6.38 14.18 -4.99
CA ASN A 115 -7.78 13.86 -4.67
C ASN A 115 -8.08 12.36 -4.72
N ILE A 116 -7.15 11.55 -5.20
CA ILE A 116 -7.26 10.08 -5.20
C ILE A 116 -6.87 9.49 -3.84
N PRO A 117 -7.30 8.26 -3.52
CA PRO A 117 -6.97 7.59 -2.26
C PRO A 117 -5.46 7.39 -2.08
N ILE A 118 -4.99 7.46 -0.84
CA ILE A 118 -3.60 7.21 -0.44
C ILE A 118 -3.54 6.01 0.51
N LEU A 119 -2.81 4.98 0.12
CA LEU A 119 -2.39 3.88 0.98
C LEU A 119 -1.13 4.29 1.76
N ARG A 120 -1.18 4.28 3.10
CA ARG A 120 0.02 4.27 3.92
C ARG A 120 0.69 2.90 3.82
N LYS A 121 1.79 2.82 3.11
CA LYS A 121 2.58 1.60 2.94
C LYS A 121 3.65 1.53 4.02
N ASP A 122 3.37 0.77 5.06
CA ASP A 122 4.21 0.59 6.25
C ASP A 122 3.98 -0.82 6.82
N PHE A 123 4.72 -1.20 7.85
CA PHE A 123 4.52 -2.41 8.65
C PHE A 123 3.68 -2.06 9.87
N VAL A 124 2.36 -2.25 9.76
CA VAL A 124 1.41 -1.93 10.84
C VAL A 124 1.31 -3.12 11.79
N ILE A 125 1.73 -2.91 13.03
CA ILE A 125 1.77 -3.92 14.11
C ILE A 125 1.03 -3.47 15.38
N ASP A 126 0.56 -2.22 15.41
CA ASP A 126 -0.02 -1.59 16.60
C ASP A 126 -1.12 -0.60 16.19
N GLU A 127 -2.18 -0.53 16.98
CA GLU A 127 -3.30 0.39 16.74
C GLU A 127 -2.86 1.86 16.66
N TYR A 128 -1.83 2.25 17.40
CA TYR A 128 -1.26 3.60 17.35
C TYR A 128 -0.93 4.04 15.92
N GLN A 129 -0.44 3.13 15.09
CA GLN A 129 -0.10 3.42 13.69
C GLN A 129 -1.35 3.68 12.84
N LEU A 130 -2.52 3.15 13.21
CA LEU A 130 -3.80 3.45 12.53
C LEU A 130 -4.23 4.89 12.81
N PHE A 131 -4.11 5.34 14.06
CA PHE A 131 -4.36 6.74 14.41
C PHE A 131 -3.36 7.68 13.72
N GLN A 132 -2.07 7.29 13.65
CA GLN A 132 -1.10 8.04 12.84
C GLN A 132 -1.54 8.11 11.37
N ALA A 133 -1.98 6.99 10.77
CA ALA A 133 -2.42 6.95 9.37
C ALA A 133 -3.58 7.92 9.13
N ARG A 134 -4.58 7.92 10.01
CA ARG A 134 -5.70 8.87 9.92
C ARG A 134 -5.24 10.31 10.09
N HIS A 135 -4.37 10.57 11.07
CA HIS A 135 -3.82 11.89 11.36
C HIS A 135 -3.06 12.51 10.17
N ILE A 136 -2.26 11.71 9.47
CA ILE A 136 -1.48 12.18 8.31
C ILE A 136 -2.29 12.27 7.01
N GLY A 137 -3.56 11.83 7.00
CA GLY A 137 -4.47 11.92 5.86
C GLY A 137 -4.40 10.74 4.89
N ALA A 138 -3.98 9.56 5.34
CA ALA A 138 -4.14 8.32 4.59
C ALA A 138 -5.61 7.91 4.51
N ASP A 139 -5.97 7.16 3.48
CA ASP A 139 -7.31 6.60 3.25
C ASP A 139 -7.32 5.09 3.46
N ALA A 140 -6.17 4.42 3.33
CA ALA A 140 -6.01 3.00 3.56
C ALA A 140 -4.67 2.69 4.24
N VAL A 141 -4.61 1.52 4.87
CA VAL A 141 -3.40 0.97 5.50
C VAL A 141 -3.12 -0.43 5.01
N LEU A 142 -1.84 -0.84 5.11
CA LEU A 142 -1.40 -2.20 4.82
C LEU A 142 -1.38 -3.02 6.11
N LEU A 143 -1.96 -4.22 6.07
CA LEU A 143 -1.70 -5.31 7.03
C LEU A 143 -1.05 -6.47 6.28
N ILE A 144 -0.12 -7.19 6.95
CA ILE A 144 0.65 -8.28 6.32
C ILE A 144 0.34 -9.59 7.05
N ALA A 145 -0.21 -10.57 6.32
CA ALA A 145 -0.61 -11.85 6.89
C ALA A 145 0.57 -12.64 7.48
N ALA A 146 1.74 -12.55 6.85
CA ALA A 146 2.97 -13.23 7.31
C ALA A 146 3.47 -12.74 8.69
N ASP A 147 3.06 -11.55 9.13
CA ASP A 147 3.55 -10.90 10.36
C ASP A 147 2.51 -10.90 11.49
N LEU A 148 1.23 -10.87 11.16
CA LEU A 148 0.13 -10.70 12.09
C LEU A 148 -0.67 -11.99 12.25
N LYS A 149 -1.05 -12.32 13.48
CA LYS A 149 -2.04 -13.39 13.72
C LYS A 149 -3.41 -12.93 13.24
N LYS A 150 -4.27 -13.86 12.83
CA LYS A 150 -5.65 -13.55 12.40
C LYS A 150 -6.42 -12.68 13.40
N GLN A 151 -6.25 -12.92 14.69
CA GLN A 151 -6.93 -12.12 15.71
C GLN A 151 -6.42 -10.67 15.73
N GLU A 152 -5.12 -10.46 15.49
CA GLU A 152 -4.52 -9.12 15.39
C GLU A 152 -5.04 -8.40 14.14
N VAL A 153 -5.10 -9.10 12.98
CA VAL A 153 -5.70 -8.54 11.77
C VAL A 153 -7.15 -8.13 12.01
N LYS A 154 -7.97 -8.99 12.65
CA LYS A 154 -9.37 -8.65 12.97
C LYS A 154 -9.48 -7.40 13.83
N THR A 155 -8.67 -7.31 14.88
CA THR A 155 -8.70 -6.17 15.81
C THR A 155 -8.26 -4.89 15.10
N LEU A 156 -7.14 -4.93 14.36
CA LEU A 156 -6.64 -3.76 13.62
C LEU A 156 -7.60 -3.33 12.52
N THR A 157 -8.23 -4.27 11.82
CA THR A 157 -9.24 -3.96 10.79
C THR A 157 -10.45 -3.24 11.39
N ALA A 158 -10.98 -3.73 12.52
CA ALA A 158 -12.11 -3.08 13.18
C ALA A 158 -11.78 -1.62 13.57
N ILE A 159 -10.61 -1.39 14.16
CA ILE A 159 -10.15 -0.03 14.52
C ILE A 159 -9.93 0.83 13.25
N ALA A 160 -9.36 0.27 12.19
CA ALA A 160 -9.18 0.98 10.92
C ALA A 160 -10.53 1.45 10.35
N HIS A 161 -11.56 0.59 10.35
CA HIS A 161 -12.91 0.93 9.90
C HIS A 161 -13.57 2.03 10.77
N GLU A 162 -13.40 1.97 12.09
CA GLU A 162 -13.85 3.05 13.00
C GLU A 162 -13.20 4.39 12.64
N LEU A 163 -11.93 4.37 12.23
CA LEU A 163 -11.18 5.53 11.77
C LEU A 163 -11.44 5.89 10.30
N LYS A 164 -12.38 5.23 9.61
CA LYS A 164 -12.68 5.39 8.17
C LYS A 164 -11.44 5.17 7.29
N LEU A 165 -10.61 4.22 7.68
CA LEU A 165 -9.50 3.70 6.88
C LEU A 165 -9.89 2.36 6.29
N GLU A 166 -9.61 2.13 5.01
CA GLU A 166 -9.70 0.82 4.40
C GLU A 166 -8.42 0.01 4.66
N VAL A 167 -8.53 -1.31 4.58
CA VAL A 167 -7.43 -2.25 4.81
C VAL A 167 -7.10 -3.03 3.54
N LEU A 168 -5.84 -2.94 3.10
CA LEU A 168 -5.24 -3.86 2.15
C LEU A 168 -4.48 -4.94 2.94
N LEU A 169 -4.97 -6.20 2.89
CA LEU A 169 -4.30 -7.34 3.51
C LEU A 169 -3.39 -8.02 2.50
N GLU A 170 -2.08 -7.92 2.72
CA GLU A 170 -1.05 -8.50 1.86
C GLU A 170 -0.80 -9.96 2.24
N MET A 171 -0.82 -10.85 1.25
CA MET A 171 -0.50 -12.28 1.34
C MET A 171 0.59 -12.65 0.33
N HIS A 172 1.43 -13.65 0.67
CA HIS A 172 2.58 -14.07 -0.14
C HIS A 172 2.47 -15.53 -0.62
N SER A 173 1.70 -16.34 0.08
CA SER A 173 1.67 -17.78 -0.13
C SER A 173 0.29 -18.40 0.08
N LEU A 174 0.16 -19.66 -0.37
CA LEU A 174 -1.09 -20.42 -0.22
C LEU A 174 -1.43 -20.74 1.25
N GLU A 175 -0.42 -20.78 2.12
CA GLU A 175 -0.59 -21.02 3.56
C GLU A 175 -1.33 -19.87 4.26
N GLU A 176 -1.34 -18.69 3.64
CA GLU A 176 -2.01 -17.50 4.18
C GLU A 176 -3.44 -17.31 3.66
N LEU A 177 -3.92 -18.20 2.78
CA LEU A 177 -5.25 -18.08 2.16
C LEU A 177 -6.42 -18.04 3.13
N ASP A 178 -6.25 -18.63 4.30
CA ASP A 178 -7.29 -18.61 5.34
C ASP A 178 -7.49 -17.22 5.99
N TYR A 179 -6.61 -16.24 5.68
CA TYR A 179 -6.80 -14.83 6.02
C TYR A 179 -7.76 -14.12 5.05
N ALA A 180 -7.97 -14.66 3.84
CA ALA A 180 -8.79 -14.03 2.82
C ALA A 180 -10.28 -13.89 3.21
N GLU A 181 -10.74 -14.69 4.18
CA GLU A 181 -12.12 -14.64 4.72
C GLU A 181 -12.32 -13.54 5.77
N LEU A 182 -11.25 -12.85 6.18
CA LEU A 182 -11.35 -11.75 7.14
C LEU A 182 -12.06 -10.54 6.51
N ASP A 183 -12.69 -9.72 7.35
CA ASP A 183 -13.48 -8.56 6.91
C ASP A 183 -12.59 -7.35 6.55
N VAL A 184 -11.66 -7.59 5.62
CA VAL A 184 -10.80 -6.54 5.04
C VAL A 184 -11.38 -6.06 3.71
N ASP A 185 -11.01 -4.87 3.26
CA ASP A 185 -11.58 -4.24 2.06
C ASP A 185 -10.93 -4.74 0.77
N MET A 186 -9.64 -5.06 0.82
CA MET A 186 -8.85 -5.49 -0.33
C MET A 186 -7.89 -6.61 0.06
N LEU A 187 -7.67 -7.55 -0.89
CA LEU A 187 -6.72 -8.64 -0.77
C LEU A 187 -5.55 -8.42 -1.72
N GLY A 188 -4.34 -8.26 -1.18
CA GLY A 188 -3.10 -8.09 -1.94
C GLY A 188 -2.35 -9.41 -2.07
N ILE A 189 -1.92 -9.75 -3.28
CA ILE A 189 -1.00 -10.86 -3.53
C ILE A 189 0.35 -10.28 -3.92
N ASN A 190 1.32 -10.41 -3.02
CA ASN A 190 2.67 -9.96 -3.28
C ASN A 190 3.46 -11.07 -3.99
N ASN A 191 3.86 -10.78 -5.24
CA ASN A 191 4.64 -11.68 -6.07
C ASN A 191 6.12 -11.78 -5.65
N ARG A 192 6.55 -10.96 -4.68
CA ARG A 192 7.91 -11.00 -4.15
C ARG A 192 7.96 -11.84 -2.88
N ASN A 193 8.78 -12.88 -2.91
CA ASN A 193 9.11 -13.62 -1.70
C ASN A 193 9.98 -12.77 -0.78
N LEU A 194 9.58 -12.60 0.47
CA LEU A 194 10.25 -11.71 1.44
C LEU A 194 11.62 -12.24 1.88
N GLY A 195 11.80 -13.56 1.92
CA GLY A 195 13.06 -14.18 2.35
C GLY A 195 14.14 -14.19 1.27
N THR A 196 13.77 -14.43 0.00
CA THR A 196 14.70 -14.58 -1.13
C THR A 196 14.76 -13.39 -2.07
N PHE A 197 13.81 -12.44 -1.95
CA PHE A 197 13.56 -11.34 -2.88
C PHE A 197 13.25 -11.79 -4.33
N HIS A 198 13.09 -13.09 -4.56
CA HIS A 198 12.62 -13.59 -5.86
C HIS A 198 11.21 -13.07 -6.13
N THR A 199 10.98 -12.64 -7.36
CA THR A 199 9.68 -12.08 -7.78
C THR A 199 9.16 -12.87 -8.97
N ASP A 200 7.96 -13.47 -8.80
CA ASP A 200 7.29 -14.24 -9.84
C ASP A 200 5.80 -13.90 -9.90
N VAL A 201 5.37 -13.23 -10.96
CA VAL A 201 3.97 -12.84 -11.20
C VAL A 201 3.02 -14.07 -11.28
N GLN A 202 3.55 -15.27 -11.53
CA GLN A 202 2.75 -16.49 -11.52
C GLN A 202 2.10 -16.75 -10.15
N ASN A 203 2.67 -16.23 -9.05
CA ASN A 203 2.04 -16.33 -7.74
C ASN A 203 0.61 -15.73 -7.74
N SER A 204 0.43 -14.57 -8.35
CA SER A 204 -0.91 -13.97 -8.49
C SER A 204 -1.88 -14.88 -9.26
N PHE A 205 -1.43 -15.54 -10.33
CA PHE A 205 -2.29 -16.46 -11.10
C PHE A 205 -2.60 -17.74 -10.33
N HIS A 206 -1.69 -18.25 -9.52
CA HIS A 206 -1.92 -19.45 -8.71
C HIS A 206 -2.90 -19.21 -7.56
N MET A 207 -2.91 -18.00 -6.98
CA MET A 207 -3.72 -17.71 -5.82
C MET A 207 -5.14 -17.24 -6.15
N ILE A 208 -5.34 -16.59 -7.30
CA ILE A 208 -6.59 -15.88 -7.63
C ILE A 208 -7.86 -16.75 -7.54
N SER A 209 -7.80 -18.00 -7.99
CA SER A 209 -8.96 -18.91 -8.00
C SER A 209 -9.41 -19.36 -6.61
N ARG A 210 -8.62 -19.05 -5.58
CA ARG A 210 -8.90 -19.40 -4.19
C ARG A 210 -9.33 -18.21 -3.33
N LEU A 211 -9.33 -17.00 -3.92
CA LEU A 211 -9.74 -15.78 -3.24
C LEU A 211 -11.24 -15.55 -3.44
N PRO A 212 -11.96 -15.03 -2.43
CA PRO A 212 -13.38 -14.68 -2.53
C PRO A 212 -13.64 -13.75 -3.74
N GLU A 213 -14.69 -14.05 -4.52
CA GLU A 213 -14.96 -13.30 -5.76
C GLU A 213 -15.33 -11.83 -5.49
N GLU A 214 -16.06 -11.57 -4.43
CA GLU A 214 -16.58 -10.27 -4.04
C GLU A 214 -15.51 -9.28 -3.53
N LYS A 215 -14.34 -9.78 -3.12
CA LYS A 215 -13.25 -8.94 -2.61
C LYS A 215 -12.49 -8.29 -3.76
N VAL A 216 -12.09 -7.04 -3.56
CA VAL A 216 -11.16 -6.35 -4.47
C VAL A 216 -9.76 -6.94 -4.34
N LYS A 217 -9.22 -7.42 -5.45
CA LYS A 217 -7.93 -8.11 -5.50
C LYS A 217 -6.86 -7.21 -6.10
N VAL A 218 -5.71 -7.14 -5.43
CA VAL A 218 -4.54 -6.35 -5.81
C VAL A 218 -3.36 -7.29 -6.08
N SER A 219 -2.70 -7.14 -7.23
CA SER A 219 -1.44 -7.81 -7.52
C SER A 219 -0.28 -6.83 -7.29
N GLU A 220 0.74 -7.27 -6.56
CA GLU A 220 1.86 -6.43 -6.14
C GLU A 220 3.19 -7.05 -6.58
N SER A 221 4.14 -6.20 -6.93
CA SER A 221 5.50 -6.56 -7.35
C SER A 221 5.60 -7.29 -8.70
N GLY A 222 6.69 -7.06 -9.42
CA GLY A 222 7.02 -7.76 -10.67
C GLY A 222 6.21 -7.35 -11.90
N ILE A 223 5.28 -6.41 -11.76
CA ILE A 223 4.46 -5.94 -12.87
C ILE A 223 5.24 -4.84 -13.61
N GLY A 224 5.59 -5.11 -14.87
CA GLY A 224 6.38 -4.18 -15.66
C GLY A 224 5.93 -4.07 -17.13
N LYS A 225 4.90 -4.83 -17.53
CA LYS A 225 4.39 -4.85 -18.91
C LYS A 225 2.88 -4.65 -18.93
N PRO A 226 2.33 -3.86 -19.88
CA PRO A 226 0.88 -3.68 -20.05
C PRO A 226 0.14 -5.00 -20.26
N GLU A 227 0.73 -5.94 -21.01
CA GLU A 227 0.15 -7.25 -21.29
C GLU A 227 -0.08 -8.05 -19.99
N THR A 228 0.84 -7.96 -19.03
CA THR A 228 0.70 -8.61 -17.72
C THR A 228 -0.52 -8.07 -16.97
N ILE A 229 -0.74 -6.76 -16.98
CA ILE A 229 -1.93 -6.14 -16.35
C ILE A 229 -3.22 -6.67 -16.97
N LYS A 230 -3.27 -6.79 -18.30
CA LYS A 230 -4.46 -7.33 -18.98
C LYS A 230 -4.76 -8.77 -18.57
N LEU A 231 -3.74 -9.61 -18.52
CA LEU A 231 -3.88 -11.00 -18.11
C LEU A 231 -4.34 -11.09 -16.64
N LEU A 232 -3.75 -10.32 -15.74
CA LEU A 232 -4.14 -10.26 -14.34
C LEU A 232 -5.57 -9.72 -14.18
N ARG A 233 -5.94 -8.70 -14.96
CA ARG A 233 -7.29 -8.15 -14.93
C ARG A 233 -8.32 -9.14 -15.43
N ALA A 234 -8.03 -9.87 -16.51
CA ALA A 234 -8.86 -10.95 -17.02
C ALA A 234 -9.00 -12.09 -15.99
N ALA A 235 -7.99 -12.34 -15.20
CA ALA A 235 -8.02 -13.30 -14.10
C ALA A 235 -8.86 -12.84 -12.90
N GLY A 236 -9.19 -11.54 -12.79
CA GLY A 236 -10.05 -11.01 -11.72
C GLY A 236 -9.43 -9.94 -10.82
N TYR A 237 -8.15 -9.58 -10.99
CA TYR A 237 -7.52 -8.47 -10.27
C TYR A 237 -8.12 -7.13 -10.70
N ARG A 238 -8.18 -6.18 -9.73
CA ARG A 238 -8.64 -4.81 -9.98
C ARG A 238 -7.59 -3.77 -9.66
N GLY A 239 -6.62 -4.08 -8.78
CA GLY A 239 -5.52 -3.20 -8.43
C GLY A 239 -4.15 -3.77 -8.84
N PHE A 240 -3.23 -2.89 -9.28
CA PHE A 240 -1.88 -3.25 -9.72
C PHE A 240 -0.87 -2.29 -9.09
N LEU A 241 -0.17 -2.75 -8.04
CA LEU A 241 0.77 -1.92 -7.30
C LEU A 241 2.13 -1.91 -7.98
N MET A 242 2.53 -0.73 -8.44
CA MET A 242 3.73 -0.50 -9.24
C MET A 242 4.54 0.67 -8.70
N GLY A 243 5.75 0.41 -8.22
CA GLY A 243 6.66 1.44 -7.70
C GLY A 243 7.97 1.49 -8.47
N GLU A 244 8.81 0.47 -8.34
CA GLU A 244 10.15 0.44 -8.93
C GLU A 244 10.15 0.75 -10.43
N HIS A 245 9.14 0.24 -11.15
CA HIS A 245 9.05 0.43 -12.60
C HIS A 245 9.04 1.91 -13.00
N PHE A 246 8.34 2.74 -12.24
CA PHE A 246 8.23 4.18 -12.51
C PHE A 246 9.34 4.96 -11.80
N MET A 247 9.59 4.68 -10.52
CA MET A 247 10.52 5.46 -9.69
C MET A 247 11.96 5.45 -10.20
N LYS A 248 12.40 4.38 -10.87
CA LYS A 248 13.75 4.30 -11.46
C LYS A 248 13.96 5.18 -12.69
N GLN A 249 12.88 5.72 -13.27
CA GLN A 249 12.97 6.59 -14.44
C GLN A 249 13.31 8.03 -14.04
N ALA A 250 13.87 8.79 -14.98
CA ALA A 250 14.19 10.20 -14.74
C ALA A 250 12.94 11.00 -14.32
N ASP A 251 11.82 10.77 -15.01
CA ASP A 251 10.50 11.33 -14.72
C ASP A 251 9.49 10.18 -14.46
N PRO A 252 9.17 9.89 -13.19
CA PRO A 252 8.21 8.83 -12.83
C PRO A 252 6.80 9.09 -13.36
N GLY A 253 6.35 10.34 -13.39
CA GLY A 253 5.02 10.70 -13.88
C GLY A 253 4.90 10.47 -15.40
N LYS A 254 5.91 10.90 -16.16
CA LYS A 254 5.98 10.60 -17.58
C LYS A 254 6.05 9.11 -17.86
N ALA A 255 6.81 8.36 -17.05
CA ALA A 255 6.89 6.90 -17.18
C ALA A 255 5.52 6.23 -16.99
N LEU A 256 4.72 6.70 -16.03
CA LEU A 256 3.34 6.25 -15.89
C LEU A 256 2.49 6.63 -17.11
N SER A 257 2.58 7.86 -17.59
CA SER A 257 1.85 8.32 -18.78
C SER A 257 2.14 7.45 -20.01
N ASP A 258 3.41 7.18 -20.27
CA ASP A 258 3.85 6.33 -21.38
C ASP A 258 3.35 4.88 -21.23
N PHE A 259 3.35 4.36 -20.00
CA PHE A 259 2.81 3.04 -19.67
C PHE A 259 1.29 2.97 -19.90
N MET A 260 0.55 3.98 -19.43
CA MET A 260 -0.90 4.09 -19.63
C MET A 260 -1.27 4.21 -21.12
N GLY A 261 -0.47 4.94 -21.90
CA GLY A 261 -0.65 5.01 -23.35
C GLY A 261 -0.57 3.64 -24.03
N LYS A 262 0.45 2.84 -23.65
CA LYS A 262 0.59 1.46 -24.16
C LYS A 262 -0.54 0.55 -23.67
N LEU A 263 -0.98 0.69 -22.42
CA LEU A 263 -2.07 -0.11 -21.87
C LEU A 263 -3.39 0.13 -22.61
N LYS A 264 -3.68 1.37 -23.00
CA LYS A 264 -4.85 1.76 -23.79
C LYS A 264 -4.75 1.28 -25.25
N SER A 265 -3.57 1.41 -25.89
CA SER A 265 -3.40 1.02 -27.30
C SER A 265 -3.42 -0.48 -27.56
N CYS A 266 -3.22 -1.28 -26.53
CA CYS A 266 -3.34 -2.72 -26.61
C CYS A 266 -4.79 -3.23 -26.36
N SER A 267 -5.79 -2.37 -26.15
CA SER A 267 -7.20 -2.74 -25.86
C SER A 267 -7.94 -3.15 -27.09
#